data_3868e2973d64085e48bc9cffe4ee5352
#
_entry.id   3868e2973d64085e48bc9cffe4ee5352
#
_cell.length_a   1.000
_cell.length_b   1.000
_cell.length_c   1.000
_cell.angle_alpha   90.00
_cell.angle_beta   90.00
_cell.angle_gamma   90.00
#
_symmetry.space_group_name_H-M   'P 1'
#
loop_
_entity.id
_entity.type
_entity.pdbx_description
1 polymer ?
#
loop_
_entity_poly.entity_id
_entity_poly.type
_entity_poly.pdbx_seq_one_letter_code
_entity_poly.pdbx_strand_id
1 'polypeptide(L)'
;DGHDDHEHDDFASVIINIQEITEPAELIDRIEMLVKTQNILRIKGYASVQNKPMRLLVQAVGSRVRHQYDRPWMPHEDRQGQLVVIAEHDDVNEIAIQKALTDS
;
A
#
# COMPACT_ATOMS: atom_id res chain seq x y z
N ASP A 1 23.65 -13.26 17.83
CA ASP A 1 23.53 -14.24 16.88
C ASP A 1 23.32 -13.73 15.48
N GLY A 2 24.26 -14.01 14.61
CA GLY A 2 24.28 -13.44 13.28
C GLY A 2 23.18 -13.93 12.36
N HIS A 3 22.47 -14.97 12.73
CA HIS A 3 21.43 -15.54 11.87
C HIS A 3 20.30 -14.59 11.63
N ASP A 4 19.88 -13.90 12.66
CA ASP A 4 18.72 -13.05 12.58
C ASP A 4 18.98 -11.85 11.70
N ASP A 5 20.22 -11.38 11.66
CA ASP A 5 20.56 -10.22 10.86
C ASP A 5 20.39 -10.48 9.38
N HIS A 6 20.67 -11.69 8.94
CA HIS A 6 20.55 -12.04 7.53
C HIS A 6 19.12 -11.98 7.05
N GLU A 7 18.19 -12.39 7.89
CA GLU A 7 16.80 -12.38 7.52
C GLU A 7 16.26 -10.97 7.36
N HIS A 8 16.72 -10.06 8.20
CA HIS A 8 16.29 -8.67 8.15
C HIS A 8 16.74 -7.97 6.87
N ASP A 9 17.85 -8.42 6.32
CA ASP A 9 18.39 -7.81 5.12
C ASP A 9 17.67 -8.24 3.85
N ASP A 10 16.87 -9.32 3.92
CA ASP A 10 16.19 -9.85 2.75
C ASP A 10 14.98 -9.03 2.36
N PHE A 11 14.41 -8.31 3.29
CA PHE A 11 13.16 -7.57 3.04
C PHE A 11 13.28 -6.17 3.56
N ALA A 12 12.52 -5.29 2.92
CA ALA A 12 12.39 -3.92 3.39
C ALA A 12 10.94 -3.50 3.24
N SER A 13 10.53 -2.59 4.11
CA SER A 13 9.19 -2.04 4.03
C SER A 13 9.26 -0.52 3.92
N VAL A 14 8.32 0.03 3.18
CA VAL A 14 8.16 1.48 3.09
C VAL A 14 6.71 1.82 3.36
N ILE A 15 6.51 2.99 3.95
CA ILE A 15 5.17 3.50 4.23
C ILE A 15 4.85 4.59 3.22
N ILE A 16 3.76 4.40 2.51
CA ILE A 16 3.33 5.34 1.47
C ILE A 16 2.05 6.01 1.93
N ASN A 17 2.07 7.32 1.98
CA ASN A 17 0.89 8.10 2.31
C ASN A 17 0.09 8.37 1.04
N ILE A 18 -1.22 8.12 1.12
CA ILE A 18 -2.13 8.26 -0.01
C ILE A 18 -3.13 9.34 0.32
N GLN A 19 -3.21 10.36 -0.53
CA GLN A 19 -4.23 11.39 -0.37
C GLN A 19 -5.60 10.81 -0.67
N GLU A 20 -6.63 11.51 -0.22
CA GLU A 20 -7.99 11.05 -0.47
C GLU A 20 -8.21 10.84 -1.96
N ILE A 21 -8.82 9.70 -2.30
CA ILE A 21 -9.03 9.30 -3.69
C ILE A 21 -10.51 9.44 -4.05
N THR A 22 -10.79 9.55 -5.34
CA THR A 22 -12.17 9.65 -5.84
C THR A 22 -12.65 8.31 -6.38
N GLU A 23 -11.76 7.54 -7.00
CA GLU A 23 -12.12 6.29 -7.66
C GLU A 23 -11.28 5.15 -7.11
N PRO A 24 -11.87 4.27 -6.28
CA PRO A 24 -11.13 3.14 -5.74
C PRO A 24 -10.50 2.26 -6.82
N ALA A 25 -11.19 2.10 -7.96
CA ALA A 25 -10.66 1.26 -9.04
C ALA A 25 -9.31 1.74 -9.56
N GLU A 26 -9.08 3.06 -9.57
CA GLU A 26 -7.80 3.59 -10.01
C GLU A 26 -6.67 3.17 -9.07
N LEU A 27 -6.92 3.23 -7.78
CA LEU A 27 -5.90 2.81 -6.80
C LEU A 27 -5.61 1.32 -6.95
N ILE A 28 -6.64 0.52 -7.12
CA ILE A 28 -6.45 -0.92 -7.27
C ILE A 28 -5.67 -1.23 -8.53
N ASP A 29 -5.97 -0.54 -9.63
CA ASP A 29 -5.22 -0.72 -10.89
C ASP A 29 -3.75 -0.36 -10.70
N ARG A 30 -3.46 0.71 -9.97
CA ARG A 30 -2.08 1.12 -9.70
C ARG A 30 -1.35 0.08 -8.87
N ILE A 31 -2.05 -0.48 -7.88
CA ILE A 31 -1.46 -1.54 -7.05
C ILE A 31 -1.18 -2.77 -7.89
N GLU A 32 -2.12 -3.16 -8.74
CA GLU A 32 -1.92 -4.32 -9.60
C GLU A 32 -0.74 -4.13 -10.55
N MET A 33 -0.61 -2.94 -11.09
CA MET A 33 0.52 -2.63 -11.97
C MET A 33 1.84 -2.67 -11.19
N LEU A 34 1.82 -2.14 -9.97
CA LEU A 34 3.02 -2.11 -9.15
C LEU A 34 3.51 -3.52 -8.81
N VAL A 35 2.59 -4.42 -8.42
CA VAL A 35 2.99 -5.78 -8.07
C VAL A 35 3.48 -6.56 -9.28
N LYS A 36 3.07 -6.16 -10.50
CA LYS A 36 3.55 -6.81 -11.72
C LYS A 36 4.92 -6.31 -12.17
N THR A 37 5.18 -5.02 -11.95
CA THR A 37 6.39 -4.40 -12.48
C THR A 37 7.53 -4.31 -11.50
N GLN A 38 7.23 -4.46 -10.22
CA GLN A 38 8.21 -4.43 -9.14
C GLN A 38 8.07 -5.74 -8.37
N ASN A 39 9.12 -6.16 -7.71
CA ASN A 39 9.08 -7.39 -6.92
C ASN A 39 8.47 -7.13 -5.55
N ILE A 40 7.21 -6.74 -5.56
CA ILE A 40 6.48 -6.46 -4.33
C ILE A 40 5.95 -7.77 -3.75
N LEU A 41 6.21 -7.98 -2.47
CA LEU A 41 5.78 -9.18 -1.79
C LEU A 41 4.42 -9.00 -1.13
N ARG A 42 4.18 -7.82 -0.55
CA ARG A 42 2.97 -7.60 0.20
C ARG A 42 2.67 -6.11 0.30
N ILE A 43 1.39 -5.78 0.24
CA ILE A 43 0.90 -4.44 0.50
C ILE A 43 -0.29 -4.55 1.44
N LYS A 44 -0.32 -3.68 2.45
CA LYS A 44 -1.47 -3.64 3.35
C LYS A 44 -1.66 -2.22 3.85
N GLY A 45 -2.91 -1.79 3.89
CA GLY A 45 -3.21 -0.48 4.41
C GLY A 45 -4.62 -0.07 4.09
N TYR A 46 -4.84 1.23 4.05
CA TYR A 46 -6.18 1.76 3.86
C TYR A 46 -6.12 3.08 3.13
N ALA A 47 -7.25 3.46 2.55
CA ALA A 47 -7.39 4.72 1.83
C ALA A 47 -8.70 5.40 2.20
N SER A 48 -8.70 6.71 2.11
CA SER A 48 -9.90 7.51 2.25
C SER A 48 -10.49 7.75 0.87
N VAL A 49 -11.76 7.42 0.70
CA VAL A 49 -12.48 7.62 -0.57
C VAL A 49 -13.42 8.80 -0.39
N GLN A 50 -13.36 9.74 -1.34
CA GLN A 50 -14.18 10.94 -1.29
C GLN A 50 -15.65 10.57 -1.25
N ASN A 51 -16.38 11.25 -0.37
CA ASN A 51 -17.83 11.06 -0.20
C ASN A 51 -18.22 9.70 0.37
N LYS A 52 -17.26 8.95 0.92
CA LYS A 52 -17.54 7.67 1.57
C LYS A 52 -17.19 7.77 3.04
N PRO A 53 -18.09 7.41 3.94
CA PRO A 53 -17.79 7.44 5.37
C PRO A 53 -16.92 6.30 5.84
N MET A 54 -16.80 5.24 5.04
CA MET A 54 -16.08 4.02 5.42
C MET A 54 -14.67 4.06 4.88
N ARG A 55 -13.75 3.49 5.66
CA ARG A 55 -12.36 3.35 5.29
C ARG A 55 -12.22 2.18 4.30
N LEU A 56 -11.45 2.39 3.23
CA LEU A 56 -11.19 1.35 2.25
C LEU A 56 -9.92 0.59 2.66
N LEU A 57 -10.09 -0.67 3.04
CA LEU A 57 -8.98 -1.53 3.38
C LEU A 57 -8.46 -2.19 2.11
N VAL A 58 -7.13 -2.22 1.95
CA VAL A 58 -6.48 -2.80 0.77
C VAL A 58 -5.42 -3.78 1.22
N GLN A 59 -5.39 -4.95 0.59
CA GLN A 59 -4.38 -5.96 0.86
C GLN A 59 -3.94 -6.59 -0.45
N ALA A 60 -2.64 -6.83 -0.57
CA ALA A 60 -2.08 -7.55 -1.72
C ALA A 60 -1.03 -8.52 -1.22
N VAL A 61 -1.10 -9.75 -1.72
CA VAL A 61 -0.10 -10.78 -1.45
C VAL A 61 0.27 -11.36 -2.80
N GLY A 62 1.52 -11.16 -3.21
CA GLY A 62 1.93 -11.48 -4.56
C GLY A 62 1.06 -10.69 -5.54
N SER A 63 0.50 -11.37 -6.54
CA SER A 63 -0.34 -10.72 -7.54
C SER A 63 -1.82 -10.66 -7.14
N ARG A 64 -2.15 -11.13 -5.96
CA ARG A 64 -3.54 -11.19 -5.51
C ARG A 64 -3.88 -9.94 -4.72
N VAL A 65 -4.78 -9.13 -5.23
CA VAL A 65 -5.18 -7.85 -4.62
C VAL A 65 -6.62 -7.94 -4.17
N ARG A 66 -6.87 -7.55 -2.93
CA ARG A 66 -8.21 -7.51 -2.35
C ARG A 66 -8.47 -6.16 -1.72
N HIS A 67 -9.72 -5.74 -1.74
CA HIS A 67 -10.11 -4.48 -1.12
C HIS A 67 -11.55 -4.57 -0.64
N GLN A 68 -11.82 -3.86 0.44
CA GLN A 68 -13.19 -3.78 0.98
C GLN A 68 -13.26 -2.62 1.96
N TYR A 69 -14.45 -2.07 2.12
CA TYR A 69 -14.67 -1.10 3.19
C TYR A 69 -14.73 -1.86 4.52
N ASP A 70 -13.98 -1.40 5.52
CA ASP A 70 -13.88 -2.16 6.76
C ASP A 70 -14.59 -1.50 7.95
N ARG A 71 -14.49 -0.18 8.09
CA ARG A 71 -15.16 0.50 9.19
C ARG A 71 -15.28 1.99 8.89
N PRO A 72 -16.19 2.69 9.58
CA PRO A 72 -16.25 4.14 9.43
C PRO A 72 -14.99 4.81 9.96
N TRP A 73 -14.65 5.95 9.35
CA TRP A 73 -13.63 6.81 9.92
C TRP A 73 -14.18 7.40 11.23
N MET A 74 -13.33 7.45 12.23
CA MET A 74 -13.71 8.07 13.51
C MET A 74 -13.59 9.60 13.41
N PRO A 75 -14.40 10.34 14.15
CA PRO A 75 -14.38 11.80 14.03
C PRO A 75 -13.03 12.44 14.30
N HIS A 76 -12.20 11.81 15.13
CA HIS A 76 -10.90 12.35 15.50
C HIS A 76 -9.76 11.86 14.62
N GLU A 77 -10.05 10.97 13.66
CA GLU A 77 -9.02 10.45 12.77
C GLU A 77 -8.81 11.38 11.60
N ASP A 78 -7.55 11.52 11.19
CA ASP A 78 -7.25 12.15 9.92
C ASP A 78 -7.65 11.17 8.81
N ARG A 79 -8.41 11.66 7.86
CA ARG A 79 -8.84 10.83 6.74
C ARG A 79 -7.75 10.81 5.69
N GLN A 80 -6.64 10.16 6.02
CA GLN A 80 -5.50 10.04 5.13
C GLN A 80 -5.15 8.58 4.96
N GLY A 81 -4.99 8.16 3.70
CA GLY A 81 -4.63 6.78 3.41
C GLY A 81 -3.17 6.51 3.69
N GLN A 82 -2.87 5.25 3.95
CA GLN A 82 -1.51 4.81 4.19
C GLN A 82 -1.38 3.36 3.79
N LEU A 83 -0.36 3.06 3.00
CA LEU A 83 -0.08 1.70 2.58
C LEU A 83 1.32 1.32 3.04
N VAL A 84 1.46 0.12 3.60
CA VAL A 84 2.77 -0.44 3.94
C VAL A 84 3.11 -1.42 2.83
N VAL A 85 4.23 -1.18 2.16
CA VAL A 85 4.69 -1.98 1.03
C VAL A 85 5.93 -2.75 1.45
N ILE A 86 5.90 -4.06 1.30
CA ILE A 86 7.03 -4.94 1.61
C ILE A 86 7.56 -5.52 0.31
N ALA A 87 8.87 -5.38 0.11
CA ALA A 87 9.54 -5.88 -1.09
C ALA A 87 10.88 -6.46 -0.71
N GLU A 88 11.51 -7.14 -1.65
CA GLU A 88 12.88 -7.58 -1.43
C GLU A 88 13.77 -6.36 -1.31
N HIS A 89 14.77 -6.48 -0.46
CA HIS A 89 15.59 -5.33 -0.07
C HIS A 89 16.17 -4.57 -1.27
N ASP A 90 16.66 -5.31 -2.25
CA ASP A 90 17.29 -4.68 -3.42
C ASP A 90 16.29 -4.05 -4.39
N ASP A 91 15.02 -4.38 -4.23
CA ASP A 91 13.98 -3.88 -5.13
C ASP A 91 13.22 -2.70 -4.57
N VAL A 92 13.56 -2.27 -3.36
CA VAL A 92 12.87 -1.14 -2.73
C VAL A 92 13.35 0.16 -3.33
N ASN A 93 12.43 0.86 -3.96
CA ASN A 93 12.66 2.20 -4.46
C ASN A 93 11.47 3.03 -4.02
N GLU A 94 11.61 3.67 -2.87
CA GLU A 94 10.51 4.39 -2.26
C GLU A 94 9.92 5.46 -3.16
N ILE A 95 10.79 6.18 -3.87
CA ILE A 95 10.32 7.25 -4.75
C ILE A 95 9.50 6.69 -5.90
N ALA A 96 9.95 5.60 -6.51
CA ALA A 96 9.23 4.99 -7.61
C ALA A 96 7.91 4.38 -7.14
N ILE A 97 7.90 3.77 -5.95
CA ILE A 97 6.70 3.18 -5.39
C ILE A 97 5.67 4.27 -5.05
N GLN A 98 6.14 5.35 -4.42
CA GLN A 98 5.27 6.47 -4.09
C GLN A 98 4.65 7.04 -5.36
N LYS A 99 5.44 7.22 -6.38
CA LYS A 99 4.96 7.78 -7.63
C LYS A 99 3.96 6.85 -8.31
N ALA A 100 4.24 5.56 -8.33
CA ALA A 100 3.36 4.58 -8.96
C ALA A 100 1.98 4.55 -8.28
N LEU A 101 1.93 4.75 -6.98
CA LEU A 101 0.69 4.65 -6.23
C LEU A 101 -0.09 5.97 -6.15
N THR A 102 0.59 7.10 -6.33
CA THR A 102 -0.04 8.41 -6.10
C THR A 102 -0.08 9.29 -7.34
N ASP A 103 0.79 9.05 -8.28
CA ASP A 103 0.86 9.88 -9.47
C ASP A 103 -0.29 9.55 -10.41
N SER A 104 -0.94 10.59 -10.86
CA SER A 104 -2.07 10.42 -11.77
C SER A 104 -1.66 10.70 -13.20
#